data_033426c5d5218618ade390c2214ed56d
#
_entry.id   033426c5d5218618ade390c2214ed56d
#
_cell.length_a   1.000
_cell.length_b   1.000
_cell.length_c   1.000
_cell.angle_alpha   90.00
_cell.angle_beta   90.00
_cell.angle_gamma   90.00
#
_symmetry.space_group_name_H-M   'P 1'
#
loop_
_entity.id
_entity.type
_entity.pdbx_description
1 polymer ?
#
loop_
_entity_poly.entity_id
_entity_poly.type
_entity_poly.pdbx_seq_one_letter_code
_entity_poly.pdbx_strand_id
1 'polypeptide(L)'
;DHDIYVCGLAGIVSLAQEKLNKQSVDYNVFVKRVLVDNTEIQPLDSLGLIKETVLYEHQLVLPPRYSSVTFEIASNTLNNISNIGLEYKLEGFDNEYMKAGDNTMVTYTNLHPGRYTFHVRGDQLRIHDQEAPSARFELIVEAPVYQRAWFILLMILAGILIAGYII
;
A
#
# COMPACT_ATOMS: atom_id res chain seq x y z
N ASP A 1 -27.87 -9.61 -28.20
CA ASP A 1 -26.81 -10.53 -28.65
C ASP A 1 -26.12 -9.88 -29.84
N HIS A 2 -24.88 -9.44 -29.62
CA HIS A 2 -24.08 -8.85 -30.70
C HIS A 2 -22.89 -9.77 -30.93
N ASP A 3 -23.00 -10.64 -31.92
CA ASP A 3 -21.90 -11.50 -32.37
C ASP A 3 -21.02 -10.72 -33.35
N ILE A 4 -19.70 -10.87 -33.20
CA ILE A 4 -18.73 -10.30 -34.14
C ILE A 4 -18.45 -11.36 -35.21
N TYR A 5 -18.70 -11.00 -36.48
CA TYR A 5 -18.44 -11.86 -37.62
C TYR A 5 -17.16 -11.44 -38.32
N VAL A 6 -16.20 -12.33 -38.38
CA VAL A 6 -14.94 -12.12 -39.13
C VAL A 6 -14.98 -12.96 -40.41
N CYS A 7 -14.97 -12.26 -41.56
CA CYS A 7 -14.96 -12.89 -42.88
C CYS A 7 -13.51 -13.07 -43.37
N GLY A 8 -13.14 -14.31 -43.72
CA GLY A 8 -11.85 -14.64 -44.32
C GLY A 8 -12.06 -15.41 -45.63
N LEU A 9 -10.96 -15.68 -46.37
CA LEU A 9 -10.99 -16.44 -47.65
C LEU A 9 -11.51 -17.88 -47.50
N ALA A 10 -11.49 -18.43 -46.29
CA ALA A 10 -11.91 -19.80 -45.98
C ALA A 10 -13.30 -19.90 -45.32
N GLY A 11 -14.02 -18.76 -45.09
CA GLY A 11 -15.35 -18.75 -44.49
C GLY A 11 -15.59 -17.61 -43.52
N ILE A 12 -16.71 -17.67 -42.80
CA ILE A 12 -17.13 -16.71 -41.78
C ILE A 12 -16.97 -17.38 -40.43
N VAL A 13 -16.23 -16.74 -39.52
CA VAL A 13 -16.14 -17.14 -38.14
C VAL A 13 -16.97 -16.18 -37.28
N SER A 14 -17.96 -16.72 -36.56
CA SER A 14 -18.69 -15.94 -35.56
C SER A 14 -18.00 -16.04 -34.21
N LEU A 15 -17.73 -14.91 -33.59
CA LEU A 15 -17.20 -14.81 -32.23
C LEU A 15 -18.29 -14.21 -31.35
N ALA A 16 -18.78 -14.99 -30.39
CA ALA A 16 -19.70 -14.46 -29.40
C ALA A 16 -18.93 -13.46 -28.52
N GLN A 17 -19.42 -12.23 -28.46
CA GLN A 17 -18.85 -11.12 -27.71
C GLN A 17 -18.68 -11.48 -26.23
N GLU A 18 -19.54 -12.32 -25.67
CA GLU A 18 -19.49 -12.85 -24.34
C GLU A 18 -18.20 -13.67 -24.07
N LYS A 19 -17.69 -14.40 -25.07
CA LYS A 19 -16.44 -15.17 -24.97
C LYS A 19 -15.19 -14.29 -25.07
N LEU A 20 -15.26 -13.17 -25.75
CA LEU A 20 -14.15 -12.21 -25.86
C LEU A 20 -14.01 -11.38 -24.58
N ASN A 21 -15.09 -11.16 -23.85
CA ASN A 21 -15.11 -10.38 -22.61
C ASN A 21 -14.74 -11.21 -21.37
N LYS A 22 -14.68 -12.54 -21.51
CA LYS A 22 -14.32 -13.49 -20.44
C LYS A 22 -12.84 -13.82 -20.40
N GLN A 23 -11.95 -12.93 -20.80
CA GLN A 23 -10.54 -13.09 -20.47
C GLN A 23 -10.39 -12.79 -18.98
N SER A 24 -10.47 -13.83 -18.14
CA SER A 24 -10.01 -13.76 -16.76
C SER A 24 -8.53 -13.42 -16.82
N VAL A 25 -8.21 -12.15 -16.62
CA VAL A 25 -6.81 -11.73 -16.53
C VAL A 25 -6.34 -12.17 -15.15
N ASP A 26 -5.65 -13.30 -15.12
CA ASP A 26 -4.97 -13.73 -13.90
C ASP A 26 -3.79 -12.80 -13.66
N TYR A 27 -3.91 -11.92 -12.68
CA TYR A 27 -2.86 -10.99 -12.28
C TYR A 27 -2.81 -10.90 -10.75
N ASN A 28 -1.63 -10.64 -10.24
CA ASN A 28 -1.42 -10.37 -8.83
C ASN A 28 -1.03 -8.91 -8.65
N VAL A 29 -1.45 -8.34 -7.53
CA VAL A 29 -1.10 -6.99 -7.11
C VAL A 29 -0.17 -7.09 -5.91
N PHE A 30 0.87 -6.27 -5.86
CA PHE A 30 1.83 -6.28 -4.76
C PHE A 30 2.46 -4.90 -4.55
N VAL A 31 3.01 -4.71 -3.36
CA VAL A 31 3.88 -3.57 -3.06
C VAL A 31 5.28 -3.91 -3.56
N LYS A 32 5.76 -3.22 -4.58
CA LYS A 32 7.05 -3.47 -5.23
C LYS A 32 8.21 -2.98 -4.37
N ARG A 33 8.09 -1.78 -3.82
CA ARG A 33 9.08 -1.18 -2.90
C ARG A 33 8.45 -0.11 -2.04
N VAL A 34 9.12 0.17 -0.94
CA VAL A 34 8.76 1.25 -0.01
C VAL A 34 9.93 2.21 0.11
N LEU A 35 9.65 3.50 0.05
CA LEU A 35 10.62 4.56 0.27
C LEU A 35 10.25 5.30 1.56
N VAL A 36 11.24 5.60 2.38
CA VAL A 36 11.12 6.49 3.55
C VAL A 36 11.98 7.70 3.30
N ASP A 37 11.38 8.88 3.41
CA ASP A 37 12.04 10.16 3.11
C ASP A 37 12.73 10.15 1.73
N ASN A 38 12.04 9.60 0.74
CA ASN A 38 12.50 9.46 -0.64
C ASN A 38 13.71 8.53 -0.82
N THR A 39 14.09 7.76 0.20
CA THR A 39 15.15 6.75 0.15
C THR A 39 14.52 5.38 0.13
N GLU A 40 14.89 4.55 -0.85
CA GLU A 40 14.41 3.17 -0.95
C GLU A 40 14.97 2.34 0.22
N ILE A 41 14.08 1.65 0.93
CA ILE A 41 14.48 0.75 2.01
C ILE A 41 14.92 -0.57 1.41
N GLN A 42 16.18 -0.93 1.67
CA GLN A 42 16.75 -2.21 1.25
C GLN A 42 16.93 -3.15 2.44
N PRO A 43 16.92 -4.47 2.23
CA PRO A 43 17.23 -5.44 3.25
C PRO A 43 18.62 -5.18 3.83
N LEU A 44 18.76 -5.27 5.14
CA LEU A 44 20.03 -5.07 5.86
C LEU A 44 20.63 -3.65 5.71
N ASP A 45 19.83 -2.68 5.30
CA ASP A 45 20.27 -1.29 5.30
C ASP A 45 20.67 -0.82 6.71
N SER A 46 21.48 0.23 6.76
CA SER A 46 21.96 0.84 8.03
C SER A 46 20.83 1.26 8.98
N LEU A 47 19.61 1.43 8.48
CA LEU A 47 18.41 1.71 9.25
C LEU A 47 17.82 0.46 9.92
N GLY A 48 18.14 -0.76 9.44
CA GLY A 48 17.65 -2.03 10.02
C GLY A 48 16.13 -2.18 10.02
N LEU A 49 15.44 -1.47 9.12
CA LEU A 49 13.98 -1.39 9.11
C LEU A 49 13.30 -2.65 8.57
N ILE A 50 13.99 -3.36 7.67
CA ILE A 50 13.52 -4.63 7.12
C ILE A 50 14.66 -5.65 7.06
N LYS A 51 14.34 -6.93 7.24
CA LYS A 51 15.30 -8.04 7.19
C LYS A 51 15.39 -8.68 5.83
N GLU A 52 14.28 -8.71 5.10
CA GLU A 52 14.14 -9.30 3.77
C GLU A 52 13.61 -8.25 2.78
N THR A 53 13.55 -8.61 1.50
CA THR A 53 12.97 -7.74 0.47
C THR A 53 11.49 -7.45 0.77
N VAL A 54 11.01 -6.24 0.52
CA VAL A 54 9.63 -5.79 0.73
C VAL A 54 8.58 -6.75 0.14
N LEU A 55 8.93 -7.48 -0.92
CA LEU A 55 8.07 -8.51 -1.52
C LEU A 55 7.76 -9.69 -0.59
N TYR A 56 8.64 -9.98 0.36
CA TYR A 56 8.50 -11.09 1.32
C TYR A 56 8.16 -10.60 2.72
N GLU A 57 8.62 -9.41 3.08
CA GLU A 57 8.32 -8.80 4.37
C GLU A 57 7.05 -7.94 4.23
N HIS A 58 6.02 -8.28 4.99
CA HIS A 58 4.74 -7.58 4.95
C HIS A 58 4.61 -6.53 6.05
N GLN A 59 5.70 -6.23 6.75
CA GLN A 59 5.70 -5.31 7.89
C GLN A 59 6.91 -4.38 7.85
N LEU A 60 6.67 -3.10 8.13
CA LEU A 60 7.69 -2.06 8.27
C LEU A 60 7.48 -1.29 9.57
N VAL A 61 8.55 -1.11 10.34
CA VAL A 61 8.55 -0.27 11.54
C VAL A 61 9.29 1.02 11.23
N LEU A 62 8.57 2.16 11.26
CA LEU A 62 9.13 3.48 11.03
C LEU A 62 9.61 4.11 12.34
N PRO A 63 10.82 4.69 12.34
CA PRO A 63 11.31 5.44 13.47
C PRO A 63 10.51 6.73 13.69
N PRO A 64 10.56 7.33 14.91
CA PRO A 64 9.77 8.53 15.23
C PRO A 64 10.11 9.78 14.39
N ARG A 65 11.22 9.75 13.65
CA ARG A 65 11.73 10.89 12.87
C ARG A 65 11.76 10.57 11.39
N TYR A 66 10.62 10.41 10.79
CA TYR A 66 10.47 10.35 9.34
C TYR A 66 9.49 11.45 8.89
N SER A 67 9.56 11.86 7.64
CA SER A 67 8.68 12.88 7.07
C SER A 67 7.65 12.27 6.12
N SER A 68 8.03 11.25 5.38
CA SER A 68 7.16 10.63 4.37
C SER A 68 7.44 9.13 4.21
N VAL A 69 6.40 8.40 3.86
CA VAL A 69 6.48 7.01 3.38
C VAL A 69 5.78 6.91 2.04
N THR A 70 6.48 6.33 1.06
CA THR A 70 5.95 6.14 -0.30
C THR A 70 5.92 4.65 -0.62
N PHE A 71 4.75 4.17 -1.02
CA PHE A 71 4.54 2.81 -1.52
C PHE A 71 4.52 2.83 -3.03
N GLU A 72 5.38 2.04 -3.68
CA GLU A 72 5.27 1.76 -5.10
C GLU A 72 4.48 0.47 -5.29
N ILE A 73 3.32 0.59 -5.90
CA ILE A 73 2.42 -0.52 -6.19
C ILE A 73 2.65 -1.03 -7.61
N ALA A 74 2.55 -2.33 -7.81
CA ALA A 74 2.70 -2.96 -9.10
C ALA A 74 1.76 -4.15 -9.26
N SER A 75 1.58 -4.56 -10.52
CA SER A 75 0.94 -5.83 -10.86
C SER A 75 1.82 -6.61 -11.81
N ASN A 76 1.70 -7.93 -11.80
CA ASN A 76 2.47 -8.83 -12.68
C ASN A 76 1.82 -9.02 -14.07
N THR A 77 0.91 -8.16 -14.45
CA THR A 77 0.27 -8.24 -15.76
C THR A 77 1.16 -7.69 -16.87
N LEU A 78 1.10 -8.31 -18.03
CA LEU A 78 1.73 -7.80 -19.26
C LEU A 78 0.93 -6.64 -19.88
N ASN A 79 -0.30 -6.44 -19.45
CA ASN A 79 -1.13 -5.33 -19.87
C ASN A 79 -0.81 -4.07 -19.06
N ASN A 80 -1.00 -2.89 -19.64
CA ASN A 80 -0.82 -1.63 -18.92
C ASN A 80 -1.67 -1.59 -17.64
N ILE A 81 -1.07 -1.18 -16.53
CA ILE A 81 -1.72 -1.00 -15.22
C ILE A 81 -2.97 -0.13 -15.33
N SER A 82 -2.94 0.88 -16.22
CA SER A 82 -4.07 1.77 -16.52
C SER A 82 -5.33 1.02 -17.00
N ASN A 83 -5.17 -0.15 -17.61
CA ASN A 83 -6.30 -0.95 -18.10
C ASN A 83 -6.96 -1.77 -16.99
N ILE A 84 -6.23 -2.09 -15.91
CA ILE A 84 -6.73 -2.92 -14.82
C ILE A 84 -7.42 -2.03 -13.78
N GLY A 85 -6.89 -0.83 -13.55
CA GLY A 85 -7.27 0.02 -12.43
C GLY A 85 -6.77 -0.58 -11.11
N LEU A 86 -6.06 0.20 -10.32
CA LEU A 86 -5.65 -0.18 -8.98
C LEU A 86 -6.32 0.77 -7.99
N GLU A 87 -6.75 0.22 -6.89
CA GLU A 87 -7.28 0.97 -5.75
C GLU A 87 -6.42 0.68 -4.52
N TYR A 88 -6.21 1.71 -3.73
CA TYR A 88 -5.43 1.59 -2.50
C TYR A 88 -6.11 2.30 -1.33
N LYS A 89 -5.74 1.90 -0.12
CA LYS A 89 -6.23 2.49 1.13
C LYS A 89 -5.19 2.23 2.23
N LEU A 90 -4.91 3.25 3.02
CA LEU A 90 -4.18 3.10 4.28
C LEU A 90 -5.20 3.03 5.42
N GLU A 91 -5.49 1.82 5.89
CA GLU A 91 -6.38 1.61 7.03
C GLU A 91 -5.79 2.24 8.30
N GLY A 92 -6.61 2.96 9.04
CA GLY A 92 -6.19 3.82 10.14
C GLY A 92 -5.93 5.28 9.76
N PHE A 93 -5.89 5.61 8.46
CA PHE A 93 -5.71 6.96 7.95
C PHE A 93 -6.80 7.34 6.93
N ASP A 94 -7.00 6.51 5.90
CA ASP A 94 -8.00 6.75 4.86
C ASP A 94 -9.36 6.19 5.24
N ASN A 95 -10.43 6.88 4.88
CA ASN A 95 -11.80 6.39 5.09
C ASN A 95 -12.25 5.43 3.98
N GLU A 96 -11.84 5.70 2.73
CA GLU A 96 -12.29 4.99 1.54
C GLU A 96 -11.10 4.56 0.66
N TYR A 97 -11.36 3.64 -0.27
CA TYR A 97 -10.38 3.28 -1.29
C TYR A 97 -10.25 4.39 -2.33
N MET A 98 -9.01 4.71 -2.67
CA MET A 98 -8.66 5.70 -3.68
C MET A 98 -8.14 5.01 -4.94
N LYS A 99 -8.47 5.56 -6.10
CA LYS A 99 -7.97 5.05 -7.38
C LYS A 99 -6.54 5.55 -7.63
N ALA A 100 -5.65 4.65 -7.93
CA ALA A 100 -4.26 4.97 -8.23
C ALA A 100 -4.10 5.66 -9.60
N GLY A 101 -5.01 5.39 -10.54
CA GLY A 101 -4.89 5.88 -11.92
C GLY A 101 -3.61 5.37 -12.57
N ASP A 102 -2.88 6.27 -13.23
CA ASP A 102 -1.59 5.98 -13.85
C ASP A 102 -0.41 6.12 -12.86
N ASN A 103 -0.67 6.63 -11.67
CA ASN A 103 0.35 6.85 -10.65
C ASN A 103 0.52 5.59 -9.81
N THR A 104 1.67 4.95 -9.92
CA THR A 104 2.03 3.76 -9.15
C THR A 104 2.66 4.08 -7.79
N MET A 105 2.95 5.35 -7.51
CA MET A 105 3.55 5.81 -6.26
C MET A 105 2.53 6.52 -5.39
N VAL A 106 2.33 6.01 -4.19
CA VAL A 106 1.41 6.56 -3.19
C VAL A 106 2.22 7.03 -2.00
N THR A 107 2.14 8.32 -1.68
CA THR A 107 2.90 8.95 -0.60
C THR A 107 2.00 9.40 0.52
N TYR A 108 2.34 8.99 1.74
CA TYR A 108 1.74 9.47 2.98
C TYR A 108 2.77 10.28 3.78
N THR A 109 2.32 11.38 4.33
CA THR A 109 3.15 12.26 5.15
C THR A 109 2.51 12.48 6.51
N ASN A 110 3.32 12.73 7.53
CA ASN A 110 2.87 13.13 8.85
C ASN A 110 1.86 12.14 9.50
N LEU A 111 2.09 10.83 9.34
CA LEU A 111 1.30 9.84 10.04
C LEU A 111 1.60 9.90 11.55
N HIS A 112 0.57 9.84 12.37
CA HIS A 112 0.71 9.79 13.81
C HIS A 112 1.27 8.44 14.27
N PRO A 113 1.89 8.36 15.45
CA PRO A 113 2.28 7.08 16.02
C PRO A 113 1.10 6.12 16.09
N GLY A 114 1.28 4.91 15.58
CA GLY A 114 0.20 3.92 15.50
C GLY A 114 0.51 2.78 14.54
N ARG A 115 -0.50 1.94 14.35
CA ARG A 115 -0.47 0.83 13.40
C ARG A 115 -1.41 1.14 12.25
N TYR A 116 -0.92 0.91 11.04
CA TYR A 116 -1.63 1.12 9.80
C TYR A 116 -1.49 -0.12 8.94
N THR A 117 -2.45 -0.37 8.07
CA THR A 117 -2.36 -1.43 7.07
C THR A 117 -2.59 -0.83 5.70
N PHE A 118 -1.57 -0.88 4.84
CA PHE A 118 -1.70 -0.46 3.46
C PHE A 118 -2.31 -1.60 2.65
N HIS A 119 -3.46 -1.33 2.06
CA HIS A 119 -4.19 -2.24 1.19
C HIS A 119 -4.06 -1.77 -0.25
N VAL A 120 -3.78 -2.69 -1.15
CA VAL A 120 -3.88 -2.46 -2.59
C VAL A 120 -4.67 -3.58 -3.22
N ARG A 121 -5.57 -3.25 -4.14
CA ARG A 121 -6.42 -4.21 -4.85
C ARG A 121 -6.66 -3.79 -6.29
N GLY A 122 -7.07 -4.72 -7.12
CA GLY A 122 -7.62 -4.42 -8.45
C GLY A 122 -8.98 -3.75 -8.34
N ASP A 123 -9.32 -2.89 -9.31
CA ASP A 123 -10.64 -2.24 -9.39
C ASP A 123 -11.72 -3.29 -9.61
N GLN A 124 -12.56 -3.50 -8.59
CA GLN A 124 -13.65 -4.49 -8.60
C GLN A 124 -14.69 -4.22 -9.69
N LEU A 125 -14.85 -2.98 -10.14
CA LEU A 125 -15.81 -2.63 -11.18
C LEU A 125 -15.42 -3.18 -12.56
N ARG A 126 -14.14 -3.51 -12.75
CA ARG A 126 -13.61 -4.06 -13.99
C ARG A 126 -13.52 -5.59 -14.00
N ILE A 127 -13.65 -6.22 -12.83
CA ILE A 127 -13.53 -7.67 -12.64
C ILE A 127 -14.91 -8.21 -12.27
N HIS A 128 -15.68 -8.65 -13.26
CA HIS A 128 -17.12 -8.96 -13.10
C HIS A 128 -17.42 -10.22 -12.27
N ASP A 129 -16.50 -11.19 -12.09
CA ASP A 129 -16.84 -12.51 -11.55
C ASP A 129 -15.78 -13.15 -10.63
N GLN A 130 -14.71 -12.45 -10.27
CA GLN A 130 -13.65 -12.99 -9.41
C GLN A 130 -13.32 -12.03 -8.28
N GLU A 131 -12.89 -12.55 -7.12
CA GLU A 131 -12.29 -11.73 -6.08
C GLU A 131 -11.10 -10.98 -6.66
N ALA A 132 -11.12 -9.65 -6.55
CA ALA A 132 -10.02 -8.82 -7.03
C ALA A 132 -8.74 -9.19 -6.25
N PRO A 133 -7.61 -9.43 -6.95
CA PRO A 133 -6.36 -9.70 -6.28
C PRO A 133 -6.01 -8.52 -5.36
N SER A 134 -5.55 -8.84 -4.17
CA SER A 134 -5.24 -7.84 -3.15
C SER A 134 -3.94 -8.17 -2.44
N ALA A 135 -3.21 -7.14 -2.02
CA ALA A 135 -2.06 -7.26 -1.16
C ALA A 135 -2.21 -6.33 0.06
N ARG A 136 -1.58 -6.74 1.16
CA ARG A 136 -1.57 -6.01 2.43
C ARG A 136 -0.15 -5.81 2.90
N PHE A 137 0.12 -4.65 3.46
CA PHE A 137 1.41 -4.33 4.03
C PHE A 137 1.22 -3.56 5.34
N GLU A 138 1.76 -4.09 6.44
CA GLU A 138 1.64 -3.47 7.76
C GLU A 138 2.68 -2.37 7.95
N LEU A 139 2.25 -1.25 8.48
CA LEU A 139 3.09 -0.11 8.79
C LEU A 139 2.92 0.25 10.27
N ILE A 140 4.01 0.22 11.03
CA ILE A 140 4.03 0.62 12.43
C ILE A 140 4.84 1.89 12.56
N VAL A 141 4.22 2.95 13.04
CA VAL A 141 4.88 4.22 13.32
C VAL A 141 5.16 4.31 14.81
N GLU A 142 6.44 4.31 15.20
CA GLU A 142 6.83 4.40 16.60
C GLU A 142 6.59 5.79 17.21
N ALA A 143 6.13 5.80 18.44
CA ALA A 143 6.02 7.03 19.20
C ALA A 143 7.39 7.55 19.63
N PRO A 144 7.66 8.86 19.52
CA PRO A 144 8.86 9.45 20.04
C PRO A 144 8.93 9.31 21.58
N VAL A 145 10.15 9.26 22.12
CA VAL A 145 10.43 8.93 23.53
C VAL A 145 9.65 9.84 24.50
N TYR A 146 9.49 11.12 24.16
CA TYR A 146 8.77 12.09 24.99
C TYR A 146 7.25 11.86 25.06
N GLN A 147 6.68 11.05 24.19
CA GLN A 147 5.25 10.66 24.22
C GLN A 147 5.01 9.34 24.96
N ARG A 148 6.08 8.65 25.38
CA ARG A 148 5.96 7.41 26.14
C ARG A 148 5.55 7.73 27.58
N ALA A 149 4.58 6.97 28.12
CA ALA A 149 3.99 7.22 29.43
C ALA A 149 5.03 7.33 30.57
N TRP A 150 6.08 6.49 30.55
CA TRP A 150 7.14 6.53 31.55
C TRP A 150 7.92 7.85 31.56
N PHE A 151 8.14 8.45 30.37
CA PHE A 151 8.85 9.74 30.25
C PHE A 151 8.00 10.88 30.80
N ILE A 152 6.70 10.88 30.52
CA ILE A 152 5.76 11.87 31.07
C ILE A 152 5.71 11.78 32.58
N LEU A 153 5.62 10.55 33.16
CA LEU A 153 5.67 10.33 34.61
C LEU A 153 6.97 10.83 35.24
N LEU A 154 8.11 10.58 34.60
CA LEU A 154 9.40 11.06 35.07
C LEU A 154 9.48 12.59 35.07
N MET A 155 8.97 13.24 34.03
CA MET A 155 8.91 14.71 33.96
C MET A 155 7.99 15.31 35.01
N ILE A 156 6.84 14.69 35.30
CA ILE A 156 5.96 15.11 36.38
C ILE A 156 6.64 14.98 37.75
N LEU A 157 7.28 13.83 38.00
CA LEU A 157 8.02 13.58 39.26
C LEU A 157 9.13 14.60 39.45
N ALA A 158 9.94 14.86 38.41
CA ALA A 158 10.97 15.87 38.43
C ALA A 158 10.41 17.27 38.73
N GLY A 159 9.31 17.63 38.15
CA GLY A 159 8.60 18.91 38.40
C GLY A 159 8.19 19.05 39.88
N ILE A 160 7.63 17.98 40.48
CA ILE A 160 7.21 17.98 41.88
C ILE A 160 8.43 18.14 42.80
N LEU A 161 9.55 17.45 42.52
CA LEU A 161 10.78 17.56 43.33
C LEU A 161 11.38 18.96 43.26
N ILE A 162 11.39 19.58 42.08
CA ILE A 162 11.88 20.97 41.90
C ILE A 162 10.98 21.93 42.67
N ALA A 163 9.67 21.80 42.55
CA ALA A 163 8.71 22.65 43.28
C ALA A 163 8.87 22.52 44.80
N GLY A 164 9.06 21.29 45.32
CA GLY A 164 9.31 21.05 46.74
C GLY A 164 10.65 21.56 47.24
N TYR A 165 11.65 21.71 46.38
CA TYR A 165 12.95 22.29 46.72
C TYR A 165 12.94 23.82 46.81
N ILE A 166 12.05 24.46 46.05
CA ILE A 166 11.95 25.93 46.00
C ILE A 166 11.09 26.51 47.18
N ILE A 167 10.20 25.68 47.74
CA ILE A 167 9.35 26.03 48.87
C ILE A 167 10.08 25.77 50.17
#